data_4fa0300a96540e31a901b05ece47661d
#
_entry.id   4fa0300a96540e31a901b05ece47661d
#
_cell.length_a   1.000
_cell.length_b   1.000
_cell.length_c   1.000
_cell.angle_alpha   90.00
_cell.angle_beta   90.00
_cell.angle_gamma   90.00
#
_symmetry.space_group_name_H-M   'P 1'
#
loop_
_entity.id
_entity.type
_entity.pdbx_description
1 polymer ?
#
loop_
_entity_poly.entity_id
_entity_poly.type
_entity_poly.pdbx_seq_one_letter_code
_entity_poly.pdbx_strand_id
1 'polypeptide(L)'
;MNTNENAPESKVASESKFALASKVERDSNLAILSLEVAYNGAPFSGFARQPGQLTVQGSIEEALALIFRHPVETVCAGRTDSGVHAKGQVVSFCMTQEEYEQRNDYKLLRSLNALTHEDISVRSIARQADNFSARFSATMREYRYFICVDKAAPLFMKNFSWHIPRELDIEAMRQAAAYLIGEHDFKSFCLAVSAEGKSTMRNVFSITVEPEELWGESLVVITVKGNAFLHSMVRTIVGSLVAVGRGQRKPEWISEVLEARNRSAAGENAPAQGLVFWRVSYEGKRVHDPLLR
;
A
#
# COMPACT_ATOMS: atom_id res chain seq x y z
N MET A 1 -25.12 37.04 -16.69
CA MET A 1 -23.66 37.29 -16.69
C MET A 1 -23.16 36.88 -15.34
N ASN A 2 -22.59 35.70 -15.20
CA ASN A 2 -21.69 35.28 -14.15
C ASN A 2 -21.05 33.97 -14.61
N THR A 3 -19.85 34.07 -15.10
CA THR A 3 -19.01 32.98 -15.55
C THR A 3 -18.29 32.40 -14.34
N ASN A 4 -18.64 31.15 -13.99
CA ASN A 4 -17.87 30.34 -13.04
C ASN A 4 -16.75 29.66 -13.79
N GLU A 5 -15.53 30.16 -13.64
CA GLU A 5 -14.29 29.45 -13.98
C GLU A 5 -13.93 28.52 -12.84
N ASN A 6 -14.24 27.25 -12.99
CA ASN A 6 -13.61 26.18 -12.19
C ASN A 6 -12.54 25.52 -13.05
N ALA A 7 -11.29 25.90 -12.85
CA ALA A 7 -10.14 25.21 -13.43
C ALA A 7 -9.91 23.88 -12.72
N PRO A 8 -9.58 22.80 -13.44
CA PRO A 8 -9.49 21.47 -12.85
C PRO A 8 -8.15 21.26 -12.11
N GLU A 9 -8.22 21.08 -10.81
CA GLU A 9 -7.08 20.68 -9.92
C GLU A 9 -6.36 19.38 -10.33
N SER A 10 -6.93 18.61 -11.28
CA SER A 10 -6.35 17.35 -11.77
C SER A 10 -5.11 17.52 -12.66
N LYS A 11 -4.90 18.67 -13.30
CA LYS A 11 -3.73 18.92 -14.16
C LYS A 11 -2.45 19.19 -13.38
N VAL A 12 -2.54 19.92 -12.26
CA VAL A 12 -1.38 20.27 -11.44
C VAL A 12 -0.74 19.02 -10.79
N ALA A 13 -1.56 18.03 -10.39
CA ALA A 13 -1.06 16.79 -9.79
C ALA A 13 -0.39 15.82 -10.80
N SER A 14 -0.66 15.96 -12.12
CA SER A 14 -0.02 15.14 -13.15
C SER A 14 1.32 15.72 -13.60
N GLU A 15 1.46 17.04 -13.61
CA GLU A 15 2.70 17.72 -14.01
C GLU A 15 3.81 17.59 -12.95
N SER A 16 3.47 17.57 -11.66
CA SER A 16 4.46 17.34 -10.58
C SER A 16 5.04 15.90 -10.60
N LYS A 17 4.29 14.92 -11.11
CA LYS A 17 4.71 13.51 -11.19
C LYS A 17 5.75 13.23 -12.28
N PHE A 18 5.68 13.94 -13.39
CA PHE A 18 6.69 13.90 -14.45
C PHE A 18 7.91 14.78 -14.11
N ALA A 19 7.73 15.83 -13.31
CA ALA A 19 8.77 16.75 -12.95
C ALA A 19 9.84 16.15 -12.02
N LEU A 20 9.48 15.23 -11.10
CA LEU A 20 10.48 14.60 -10.23
C LEU A 20 11.34 13.60 -11.01
N ALA A 21 10.73 12.74 -11.83
CA ALA A 21 11.47 11.80 -12.69
C ALA A 21 12.34 12.53 -13.73
N SER A 22 11.85 13.64 -14.30
CA SER A 22 12.58 14.44 -15.29
C SER A 22 13.63 15.38 -14.69
N LYS A 23 13.53 15.74 -13.39
CA LYS A 23 14.58 16.47 -12.68
C LYS A 23 15.78 15.58 -12.36
N VAL A 24 15.53 14.31 -11.98
CA VAL A 24 16.61 13.35 -11.63
C VAL A 24 17.47 13.00 -12.85
N GLU A 25 16.90 12.95 -14.05
CA GLU A 25 17.68 12.70 -15.28
C GLU A 25 18.61 13.87 -15.70
N ARG A 26 18.49 15.05 -15.08
CA ARG A 26 19.21 16.27 -15.51
C ARG A 26 20.22 16.81 -14.51
N ASP A 27 20.27 16.26 -13.27
CA ASP A 27 21.12 16.82 -12.24
C ASP A 27 21.99 15.73 -11.62
N SER A 28 23.24 15.63 -12.09
CA SER A 28 24.26 14.70 -11.57
C SER A 28 24.66 14.97 -10.11
N ASN A 29 24.03 15.95 -9.46
CA ASN A 29 24.33 16.37 -8.08
C ASN A 29 23.27 15.92 -7.07
N LEU A 30 22.38 14.99 -7.43
CA LEU A 30 21.35 14.47 -6.52
C LEU A 30 21.67 13.06 -6.03
N ALA A 31 21.46 12.84 -4.74
CA ALA A 31 21.45 11.51 -4.12
C ALA A 31 20.01 11.07 -3.90
N ILE A 32 19.67 9.85 -4.32
CA ILE A 32 18.37 9.23 -4.07
C ILE A 32 18.48 8.31 -2.87
N LEU A 33 17.64 8.50 -1.87
CA LEU A 33 17.52 7.64 -0.72
C LEU A 33 16.15 6.95 -0.69
N SER A 34 16.12 5.77 -0.12
CA SER A 34 14.89 5.08 0.23
C SER A 34 14.83 4.78 1.72
N LEU A 35 13.62 4.86 2.26
CA LEU A 35 13.27 4.48 3.63
C LEU A 35 12.41 3.23 3.55
N GLU A 36 12.70 2.21 4.37
CA GLU A 36 11.71 1.19 4.70
C GLU A 36 10.91 1.66 5.92
N VAL A 37 9.60 1.73 5.78
CA VAL A 37 8.71 2.32 6.79
C VAL A 37 7.63 1.33 7.17
N ALA A 38 7.45 1.14 8.48
CA ALA A 38 6.28 0.47 9.04
C ALA A 38 5.38 1.51 9.72
N TYR A 39 4.07 1.30 9.71
CA TYR A 39 3.14 2.14 10.44
C TYR A 39 1.85 1.40 10.84
N ASN A 40 1.33 1.78 11.99
CA ASN A 40 -0.05 1.52 12.35
C ASN A 40 -0.92 2.58 11.66
N GLY A 41 -1.79 2.15 10.74
CA GLY A 41 -2.60 3.05 9.91
C GLY A 41 -3.79 3.70 10.63
N ALA A 42 -4.13 3.23 11.82
CA ALA A 42 -5.36 3.62 12.52
C ALA A 42 -5.55 5.14 12.71
N PRO A 43 -4.52 5.93 13.12
CA PRO A 43 -4.69 7.37 13.32
C PRO A 43 -4.65 8.18 12.02
N PHE A 44 -4.24 7.57 10.87
CA PHE A 44 -3.98 8.29 9.64
C PHE A 44 -5.16 8.28 8.67
N SER A 45 -5.41 9.41 8.03
CA SER A 45 -6.33 9.54 6.89
C SER A 45 -5.77 8.94 5.59
N GLY A 46 -4.92 7.92 5.72
CA GLY A 46 -4.22 7.22 4.66
C GLY A 46 -2.78 7.67 4.50
N PHE A 47 -2.12 7.14 3.46
CA PHE A 47 -0.71 7.45 3.22
C PHE A 47 -0.51 8.85 2.64
N ALA A 48 -1.22 9.19 1.54
CA ALA A 48 -0.96 10.39 0.77
C ALA A 48 -1.33 11.66 1.53
N ARG A 49 -0.45 12.68 1.44
CA ARG A 49 -0.69 14.01 2.04
C ARG A 49 -2.01 14.62 1.56
N GLN A 50 -2.78 15.13 2.50
CA GLN A 50 -4.03 15.83 2.30
C GLN A 50 -4.07 17.08 3.20
N PRO A 51 -4.55 18.23 2.70
CA PRO A 51 -4.63 19.45 3.51
C PRO A 51 -5.43 19.24 4.80
N GLY A 52 -4.85 19.64 5.94
CA GLY A 52 -5.51 19.57 7.25
C GLY A 52 -5.74 18.16 7.80
N GLN A 53 -5.18 17.13 7.19
CA GLN A 53 -5.33 15.74 7.62
C GLN A 53 -4.01 15.17 8.13
N LEU A 54 -4.06 14.37 9.18
CA LEU A 54 -2.92 13.57 9.62
C LEU A 54 -2.72 12.40 8.63
N THR A 55 -1.57 12.36 7.97
CA THR A 55 -1.22 11.34 6.97
C THR A 55 0.20 10.85 7.16
N VAL A 56 0.49 9.62 6.73
CA VAL A 56 1.84 9.04 6.86
C VAL A 56 2.86 9.86 6.06
N GLN A 57 2.54 10.22 4.82
CA GLN A 57 3.41 11.04 3.97
C GLN A 57 3.66 12.43 4.56
N GLY A 58 2.62 13.07 5.08
CA GLY A 58 2.74 14.39 5.72
C GLY A 58 3.70 14.35 6.90
N SER A 59 3.54 13.38 7.81
CA SER A 59 4.43 13.23 8.96
C SER A 59 5.89 12.96 8.59
N ILE A 60 6.14 12.15 7.55
CA ILE A 60 7.51 11.89 7.06
C ILE A 60 8.11 13.16 6.42
N GLU A 61 7.34 13.86 5.58
CA GLU A 61 7.81 15.08 4.90
C GLU A 61 8.05 16.24 5.87
N GLU A 62 7.23 16.38 6.92
CA GLU A 62 7.45 17.34 8.01
C GLU A 62 8.74 17.04 8.77
N ALA A 63 8.99 15.76 9.12
CA ALA A 63 10.24 15.37 9.78
C ALA A 63 11.46 15.62 8.89
N LEU A 64 11.38 15.28 7.60
CA LEU A 64 12.44 15.58 6.62
C LEU A 64 12.69 17.08 6.50
N ALA A 65 11.63 17.90 6.41
CA ALA A 65 11.75 19.34 6.30
C ALA A 65 12.42 19.98 7.52
N LEU A 66 12.16 19.47 8.73
CA LEU A 66 12.87 19.91 9.94
C LEU A 66 14.36 19.55 9.91
N ILE A 67 14.69 18.34 9.42
CA ILE A 67 16.08 17.86 9.36
C ILE A 67 16.89 18.61 8.29
N PHE A 68 16.29 18.83 7.12
CA PHE A 68 16.96 19.45 5.96
C PHE A 68 16.80 20.98 5.88
N ARG A 69 15.89 21.56 6.67
CA ARG A 69 15.54 22.98 6.68
C ARG A 69 14.97 23.50 5.36
N HIS A 70 14.42 22.60 4.55
CA HIS A 70 13.67 22.91 3.34
C HIS A 70 12.66 21.78 3.06
N PRO A 71 11.61 22.03 2.27
CA PRO A 71 10.65 20.99 1.90
C PRO A 71 11.32 19.84 1.13
N VAL A 72 10.98 18.61 1.49
CA VAL A 72 11.45 17.39 0.81
C VAL A 72 10.23 16.58 0.39
N GLU A 73 10.06 16.43 -0.92
CA GLU A 73 8.95 15.62 -1.47
C GLU A 73 9.31 14.14 -1.47
N THR A 74 8.32 13.30 -1.16
CA THR A 74 8.49 11.85 -1.10
C THR A 74 7.62 11.11 -2.10
N VAL A 75 8.10 9.94 -2.54
CA VAL A 75 7.37 9.00 -3.42
C VAL A 75 7.31 7.64 -2.75
N CYS A 76 6.09 7.08 -2.53
CA CYS A 76 5.92 5.75 -1.96
C CYS A 76 5.73 4.67 -3.01
N ALA A 77 6.04 3.43 -2.68
CA ALA A 77 5.85 2.26 -3.55
C ALA A 77 4.38 1.97 -3.86
N GLY A 78 3.49 2.24 -2.90
CA GLY A 78 2.04 2.10 -3.07
C GLY A 78 1.30 2.87 -1.98
N ARG A 79 0.30 3.66 -2.37
CA ARG A 79 -0.55 4.37 -1.41
C ARG A 79 -1.43 3.36 -0.68
N THR A 80 -1.67 3.60 0.61
CA THR A 80 -2.64 2.87 1.43
C THR A 80 -3.81 3.77 1.79
N ASP A 81 -5.00 3.16 1.90
CA ASP A 81 -6.21 3.85 2.32
C ASP A 81 -6.15 4.19 3.84
N SER A 82 -7.08 5.04 4.31
CA SER A 82 -7.27 5.33 5.73
C SER A 82 -7.45 4.03 6.53
N GLY A 83 -6.76 3.91 7.65
CA GLY A 83 -6.79 2.75 8.54
C GLY A 83 -6.00 1.52 8.08
N VAL A 84 -5.40 1.55 6.89
CA VAL A 84 -4.57 0.45 6.37
C VAL A 84 -3.14 0.57 6.91
N HIS A 85 -2.61 -0.53 7.42
CA HIS A 85 -1.26 -0.61 8.00
C HIS A 85 -0.18 -0.90 6.96
N ALA A 86 1.07 -0.75 7.36
CA ALA A 86 2.21 -1.25 6.61
C ALA A 86 3.29 -1.85 7.52
N LYS A 87 3.89 -2.96 7.06
CA LYS A 87 5.08 -3.56 7.66
C LYS A 87 6.34 -3.18 6.91
N GLY A 88 6.26 -3.00 5.58
CA GLY A 88 7.42 -2.77 4.72
C GLY A 88 7.07 -1.88 3.52
N GLN A 89 6.52 -0.69 3.78
CA GLN A 89 6.38 0.37 2.79
C GLN A 89 7.76 0.91 2.44
N VAL A 90 7.98 1.23 1.16
CA VAL A 90 9.20 1.93 0.74
C VAL A 90 8.85 3.33 0.26
N VAL A 91 9.60 4.30 0.75
CA VAL A 91 9.46 5.72 0.43
C VAL A 91 10.80 6.22 -0.09
N SER A 92 10.84 6.83 -1.28
CA SER A 92 12.05 7.46 -1.82
C SER A 92 11.94 8.97 -1.82
N PHE A 93 13.08 9.64 -1.68
CA PHE A 93 13.23 11.07 -1.78
C PHE A 93 14.61 11.43 -2.32
N CYS A 94 14.78 12.67 -2.77
CA CYS A 94 16.03 13.19 -3.27
C CYS A 94 16.59 14.23 -2.30
N MET A 95 17.91 14.29 -2.21
CA MET A 95 18.68 15.37 -1.58
C MET A 95 19.89 15.70 -2.45
N THR A 96 20.59 16.81 -2.16
CA THR A 96 21.84 17.07 -2.85
C THR A 96 22.94 16.10 -2.42
N GLN A 97 23.93 15.87 -3.28
CA GLN A 97 25.09 15.04 -2.95
C GLN A 97 25.85 15.58 -1.73
N GLU A 98 25.96 16.91 -1.62
CA GLU A 98 26.58 17.58 -0.47
C GLU A 98 25.83 17.30 0.84
N GLU A 99 24.49 17.41 0.82
CA GLU A 99 23.66 17.07 1.99
C GLU A 99 23.83 15.62 2.41
N TYR A 100 23.95 14.70 1.45
CA TYR A 100 24.17 13.29 1.73
C TYR A 100 25.54 13.04 2.37
N GLU A 101 26.63 13.62 1.83
CA GLU A 101 28.00 13.42 2.31
C GLU A 101 28.23 13.98 3.72
N GLN A 102 27.51 15.04 4.08
CA GLN A 102 27.56 15.66 5.41
C GLN A 102 26.77 14.87 6.48
N ARG A 103 26.05 13.79 6.09
CA ARG A 103 25.16 13.08 7.00
C ARG A 103 25.62 11.65 7.24
N ASN A 104 25.21 11.13 8.39
CA ASN A 104 25.37 9.74 8.76
C ASN A 104 23.98 9.08 8.78
N ASP A 105 23.81 7.98 8.04
CA ASP A 105 22.52 7.28 7.89
C ASP A 105 21.92 6.86 9.24
N TYR A 106 22.73 6.43 10.19
CA TYR A 106 22.26 6.06 11.53
C TYR A 106 21.70 7.27 12.30
N LYS A 107 22.39 8.43 12.21
CA LYS A 107 21.86 9.66 12.84
C LYS A 107 20.60 10.14 12.17
N LEU A 108 20.52 10.07 10.85
CA LEU A 108 19.31 10.40 10.08
C LEU A 108 18.15 9.49 10.45
N LEU A 109 18.37 8.18 10.53
CA LEU A 109 17.38 7.21 10.97
C LEU A 109 16.82 7.53 12.36
N ARG A 110 17.70 7.81 13.32
CA ARG A 110 17.29 8.20 14.68
C ARG A 110 16.49 9.49 14.70
N SER A 111 16.91 10.50 13.94
CA SER A 111 16.20 11.78 13.86
C SER A 111 14.82 11.61 13.24
N LEU A 112 14.68 10.81 12.18
CA LEU A 112 13.38 10.50 11.58
C LEU A 112 12.46 9.83 12.59
N ASN A 113 12.92 8.80 13.31
CA ASN A 113 12.09 8.13 14.31
C ASN A 113 11.76 8.99 15.53
N ALA A 114 12.55 10.04 15.80
CA ALA A 114 12.26 10.99 16.89
C ALA A 114 11.27 12.09 16.47
N LEU A 115 11.15 12.38 15.17
CA LEU A 115 10.37 13.51 14.66
C LEU A 115 9.07 13.08 13.96
N THR A 116 8.98 11.85 13.47
CA THR A 116 7.74 11.31 12.90
C THR A 116 6.74 10.95 14.00
N HIS A 117 5.47 10.79 13.61
CA HIS A 117 4.42 10.34 14.52
C HIS A 117 4.78 9.00 15.18
N GLU A 118 4.39 8.76 16.43
CA GLU A 118 4.70 7.55 17.22
C GLU A 118 4.24 6.23 16.55
N ASP A 119 3.19 6.28 15.75
CA ASP A 119 2.70 5.15 14.96
C ASP A 119 3.47 4.92 13.65
N ILE A 120 4.57 5.64 13.40
CA ILE A 120 5.48 5.44 12.26
C ILE A 120 6.84 4.97 12.76
N SER A 121 7.37 3.92 12.14
CA SER A 121 8.71 3.42 12.40
C SER A 121 9.50 3.37 11.10
N VAL A 122 10.53 4.21 10.97
CA VAL A 122 11.51 4.14 9.89
C VAL A 122 12.53 3.06 10.28
N ARG A 123 12.57 1.96 9.53
CA ARG A 123 13.35 0.76 9.88
C ARG A 123 14.74 0.77 9.29
N SER A 124 14.88 1.30 8.09
CA SER A 124 16.17 1.39 7.40
C SER A 124 16.20 2.54 6.41
N ILE A 125 17.41 2.98 6.09
CA ILE A 125 17.72 3.96 5.05
C ILE A 125 18.73 3.31 4.13
N ALA A 126 18.60 3.51 2.82
CA ALA A 126 19.57 3.06 1.84
C ALA A 126 19.71 4.05 0.70
N ARG A 127 20.96 4.31 0.26
CA ARG A 127 21.21 5.00 -0.99
C ARG A 127 20.83 4.09 -2.16
N GLN A 128 20.21 4.69 -3.17
CA GLN A 128 19.73 4.02 -4.37
C GLN A 128 20.46 4.54 -5.62
N ALA A 129 20.29 3.82 -6.73
CA ALA A 129 20.74 4.28 -8.04
C ALA A 129 20.00 5.56 -8.46
N ASP A 130 20.63 6.36 -9.32
CA ASP A 130 20.16 7.71 -9.68
C ASP A 130 18.80 7.74 -10.40
N ASN A 131 18.36 6.62 -10.96
CA ASN A 131 17.05 6.46 -11.63
C ASN A 131 16.01 5.75 -10.77
N PHE A 132 16.30 5.48 -9.49
CA PHE A 132 15.39 4.75 -8.62
C PHE A 132 14.18 5.58 -8.24
N SER A 133 13.01 4.93 -8.29
CA SER A 133 11.76 5.45 -7.74
C SER A 133 11.07 4.36 -6.96
N ALA A 134 10.73 4.61 -5.70
CA ALA A 134 10.00 3.64 -4.89
C ALA A 134 8.72 3.13 -5.57
N ARG A 135 8.08 3.95 -6.40
CA ARG A 135 6.85 3.61 -7.11
C ARG A 135 7.09 2.90 -8.43
N PHE A 136 7.93 3.48 -9.29
CA PHE A 136 8.04 3.07 -10.70
C PHE A 136 9.05 1.94 -10.91
N SER A 137 10.07 1.85 -10.06
CA SER A 137 11.03 0.74 -10.09
C SER A 137 10.49 -0.53 -9.42
N ALA A 138 9.36 -0.46 -8.72
CA ALA A 138 8.80 -1.61 -8.03
C ALA A 138 8.17 -2.61 -9.01
N THR A 139 8.60 -3.87 -8.92
CA THR A 139 8.14 -4.99 -9.75
C THR A 139 7.03 -5.80 -9.11
N MET A 140 6.96 -5.85 -7.77
CA MET A 140 5.95 -6.60 -7.04
C MET A 140 5.57 -5.88 -5.74
N ARG A 141 4.29 -5.91 -5.38
CA ARG A 141 3.76 -5.53 -4.06
C ARG A 141 3.06 -6.73 -3.47
N GLU A 142 3.23 -6.93 -2.16
CA GLU A 142 2.57 -7.95 -1.37
C GLU A 142 1.73 -7.29 -0.29
N TYR A 143 0.48 -7.69 -0.21
CA TYR A 143 -0.43 -7.36 0.87
C TYR A 143 -0.80 -8.62 1.64
N ARG A 144 -0.99 -8.49 2.95
CA ARG A 144 -1.61 -9.52 3.78
C ARG A 144 -2.85 -8.97 4.44
N TYR A 145 -3.89 -9.77 4.45
CA TYR A 145 -5.13 -9.45 5.13
C TYR A 145 -5.39 -10.51 6.21
N PHE A 146 -5.64 -10.05 7.43
CA PHE A 146 -5.84 -10.90 8.59
C PHE A 146 -7.32 -10.95 8.97
N ILE A 147 -7.86 -12.14 9.15
CA ILE A 147 -9.23 -12.40 9.61
C ILE A 147 -9.13 -13.27 10.85
N CYS A 148 -9.64 -12.78 12.00
CA CYS A 148 -9.76 -13.57 13.20
C CYS A 148 -11.09 -14.34 13.18
N VAL A 149 -11.03 -15.65 13.32
CA VAL A 149 -12.20 -16.55 13.24
C VAL A 149 -12.65 -17.12 14.58
N ASP A 150 -11.98 -16.74 15.68
CA ASP A 150 -12.36 -17.14 17.01
C ASP A 150 -13.76 -16.66 17.39
N LYS A 151 -14.46 -17.43 18.23
CA LYS A 151 -15.76 -17.04 18.77
C LYS A 151 -15.67 -15.78 19.63
N ALA A 152 -14.60 -15.66 20.45
CA ALA A 152 -14.30 -14.47 21.21
C ALA A 152 -13.63 -13.42 20.33
N ALA A 153 -13.87 -12.13 20.61
CA ALA A 153 -13.18 -11.05 19.91
C ALA A 153 -11.67 -11.11 20.19
N PRO A 154 -10.81 -10.89 19.16
CA PRO A 154 -9.36 -10.89 19.33
C PRO A 154 -8.92 -9.79 20.32
N LEU A 155 -7.91 -10.07 21.11
CA LEU A 155 -7.28 -9.12 22.01
C LEU A 155 -6.05 -8.48 21.36
N PHE A 156 -5.12 -9.32 20.90
CA PHE A 156 -3.85 -8.87 20.31
C PHE A 156 -4.02 -8.40 18.86
N MET A 157 -4.82 -9.12 18.08
CA MET A 157 -5.11 -8.78 16.68
C MET A 157 -6.34 -7.86 16.50
N LYS A 158 -6.89 -7.31 17.58
CA LYS A 158 -8.11 -6.46 17.57
C LYS A 158 -8.05 -5.33 16.54
N ASN A 159 -6.92 -4.65 16.46
CA ASN A 159 -6.73 -3.51 15.54
C ASN A 159 -6.03 -3.89 14.23
N PHE A 160 -5.73 -5.18 14.05
CA PHE A 160 -4.97 -5.70 12.90
C PHE A 160 -5.68 -6.84 12.18
N SER A 161 -6.95 -7.11 12.51
CA SER A 161 -7.74 -8.14 11.86
C SER A 161 -9.20 -7.74 11.68
N TRP A 162 -9.87 -8.45 10.80
CA TRP A 162 -11.32 -8.45 10.69
C TRP A 162 -11.86 -9.61 11.53
N HIS A 163 -12.61 -9.32 12.58
CA HIS A 163 -13.23 -10.35 13.41
C HIS A 163 -14.48 -10.91 12.72
N ILE A 164 -14.46 -12.20 12.40
CA ILE A 164 -15.57 -12.97 11.85
C ILE A 164 -15.76 -14.22 12.73
N PRO A 165 -16.63 -14.20 13.75
CA PRO A 165 -16.73 -15.27 14.75
C PRO A 165 -17.44 -16.53 14.21
N ARG A 166 -16.90 -17.07 13.14
CA ARG A 166 -17.33 -18.31 12.47
C ARG A 166 -16.24 -18.88 11.60
N GLU A 167 -16.30 -20.17 11.37
CA GLU A 167 -15.46 -20.84 10.38
C GLU A 167 -15.77 -20.33 8.97
N LEU A 168 -14.73 -20.26 8.15
CA LEU A 168 -14.78 -19.95 6.73
C LEU A 168 -14.36 -21.18 5.94
N ASP A 169 -15.04 -21.48 4.84
CA ASP A 169 -14.62 -22.52 3.90
C ASP A 169 -13.37 -22.05 3.12
N ILE A 170 -12.20 -22.39 3.67
CA ILE A 170 -10.90 -21.99 3.11
C ILE A 170 -10.69 -22.60 1.72
N GLU A 171 -11.16 -23.83 1.50
CA GLU A 171 -10.98 -24.48 0.21
C GLU A 171 -11.81 -23.80 -0.88
N ALA A 172 -13.06 -23.46 -0.60
CA ALA A 172 -13.88 -22.66 -1.51
C ALA A 172 -13.26 -21.27 -1.77
N MET A 173 -12.66 -20.64 -0.76
CA MET A 173 -11.94 -19.37 -0.93
C MET A 173 -10.69 -19.53 -1.83
N ARG A 174 -9.94 -20.62 -1.72
CA ARG A 174 -8.79 -20.93 -2.60
C ARG A 174 -9.22 -21.13 -4.04
N GLN A 175 -10.29 -21.88 -4.27
CA GLN A 175 -10.88 -22.10 -5.60
C GLN A 175 -11.32 -20.76 -6.21
N ALA A 176 -12.00 -19.92 -5.43
CA ALA A 176 -12.41 -18.58 -5.86
C ALA A 176 -11.20 -17.67 -6.18
N ALA A 177 -10.15 -17.71 -5.36
CA ALA A 177 -8.93 -16.93 -5.55
C ALA A 177 -8.21 -17.26 -6.87
N ALA A 178 -8.29 -18.51 -7.33
CA ALA A 178 -7.65 -18.96 -8.57
C ALA A 178 -8.15 -18.20 -9.80
N TYR A 179 -9.42 -17.77 -9.83
CA TYR A 179 -9.97 -16.98 -10.93
C TYR A 179 -9.36 -15.57 -11.05
N LEU A 180 -8.71 -15.07 -10.00
CA LEU A 180 -8.12 -13.73 -9.96
C LEU A 180 -6.63 -13.72 -10.33
N ILE A 181 -6.00 -14.89 -10.49
CA ILE A 181 -4.58 -14.99 -10.82
C ILE A 181 -4.37 -14.73 -12.30
N GLY A 182 -3.34 -13.94 -12.62
CA GLY A 182 -3.03 -13.54 -13.98
C GLY A 182 -3.36 -12.07 -14.26
N GLU A 183 -3.35 -11.73 -15.55
CA GLU A 183 -3.68 -10.38 -16.01
C GLU A 183 -5.17 -10.27 -16.33
N HIS A 184 -5.87 -9.41 -15.59
CA HIS A 184 -7.31 -9.18 -15.73
C HIS A 184 -7.66 -7.70 -15.63
N ASP A 185 -8.87 -7.37 -16.11
CA ASP A 185 -9.50 -6.06 -15.87
C ASP A 185 -10.17 -6.05 -14.49
N PHE A 186 -9.50 -5.47 -13.50
CA PHE A 186 -9.98 -5.38 -12.11
C PHE A 186 -10.95 -4.22 -11.87
N LYS A 187 -11.66 -3.73 -12.88
CA LYS A 187 -12.61 -2.63 -12.75
C LYS A 187 -13.70 -2.90 -11.70
N SER A 188 -14.19 -4.16 -11.59
CA SER A 188 -15.16 -4.57 -10.56
C SER A 188 -14.61 -4.52 -9.13
N PHE A 189 -13.29 -4.55 -8.96
CA PHE A 189 -12.64 -4.61 -7.65
C PHE A 189 -12.06 -3.27 -7.19
N CYS A 190 -12.36 -2.16 -7.85
CA CYS A 190 -11.87 -0.85 -7.47
C CYS A 190 -12.99 0.19 -7.34
N LEU A 191 -12.71 1.29 -6.63
CA LEU A 191 -13.62 2.42 -6.59
C LEU A 191 -13.77 3.03 -7.99
N ALA A 192 -15.00 3.24 -8.45
CA ALA A 192 -15.31 3.71 -9.79
C ALA A 192 -14.57 5.01 -10.16
N VAL A 193 -14.54 5.98 -9.24
CA VAL A 193 -13.85 7.28 -9.43
C VAL A 193 -12.35 7.11 -9.68
N SER A 194 -11.70 6.07 -9.13
CA SER A 194 -10.26 5.84 -9.32
C SER A 194 -9.93 5.12 -10.63
N ALA A 195 -10.93 4.58 -11.32
CA ALA A 195 -10.79 3.91 -12.62
C ALA A 195 -10.99 4.87 -13.81
N GLU A 196 -11.52 6.07 -13.56
CA GLU A 196 -11.88 7.02 -14.61
C GLU A 196 -10.63 7.51 -15.36
N GLY A 197 -10.59 7.31 -16.68
CA GLY A 197 -9.46 7.69 -17.53
C GLY A 197 -8.15 6.92 -17.30
N LYS A 198 -8.16 5.81 -16.53
CA LYS A 198 -6.95 5.02 -16.23
C LYS A 198 -7.16 3.55 -16.56
N SER A 199 -6.07 2.87 -16.94
CA SER A 199 -6.09 1.42 -17.12
C SER A 199 -6.40 0.71 -15.80
N THR A 200 -7.38 -0.20 -15.84
CA THR A 200 -7.76 -1.09 -14.75
C THR A 200 -7.15 -2.49 -14.88
N MET A 201 -6.35 -2.72 -15.93
CA MET A 201 -5.60 -3.96 -16.13
C MET A 201 -4.52 -4.09 -15.06
N ARG A 202 -4.49 -5.22 -14.36
CA ARG A 202 -3.46 -5.57 -13.36
C ARG A 202 -3.11 -7.04 -13.49
N ASN A 203 -1.87 -7.35 -13.10
CA ASN A 203 -1.42 -8.73 -13.05
C ASN A 203 -1.26 -9.15 -11.58
N VAL A 204 -2.11 -10.08 -11.14
CA VAL A 204 -2.03 -10.72 -9.82
C VAL A 204 -1.21 -11.99 -9.95
N PHE A 205 -0.06 -12.02 -9.30
CA PHE A 205 0.89 -13.14 -9.40
C PHE A 205 0.47 -14.35 -8.56
N SER A 206 -0.10 -14.09 -7.39
CA SER A 206 -0.62 -15.16 -6.52
C SER A 206 -1.60 -14.60 -5.50
N ILE A 207 -2.55 -15.46 -5.10
CA ILE A 207 -3.38 -15.26 -3.91
C ILE A 207 -3.33 -16.57 -3.13
N THR A 208 -2.95 -16.51 -1.84
CA THR A 208 -3.01 -17.66 -0.93
C THR A 208 -3.97 -17.37 0.21
N VAL A 209 -4.64 -18.41 0.70
CA VAL A 209 -5.56 -18.36 1.85
C VAL A 209 -5.12 -19.45 2.82
N GLU A 210 -4.52 -19.05 3.93
CA GLU A 210 -3.91 -20.00 4.86
C GLU A 210 -4.42 -19.78 6.29
N PRO A 211 -4.72 -20.86 7.04
CA PRO A 211 -4.93 -20.75 8.48
C PRO A 211 -3.58 -20.49 9.16
N GLU A 212 -3.57 -19.57 10.09
CA GLU A 212 -2.41 -19.26 10.94
C GLU A 212 -2.88 -19.12 12.40
N GLU A 213 -1.97 -19.31 13.34
CA GLU A 213 -2.18 -18.99 14.75
C GLU A 213 -1.14 -17.96 15.18
N LEU A 214 -1.58 -16.89 15.82
CA LEU A 214 -0.70 -15.86 16.36
C LEU A 214 -1.16 -15.46 17.75
N TRP A 215 -0.29 -15.63 18.74
CA TRP A 215 -0.56 -15.35 20.17
C TRP A 215 -1.81 -16.04 20.71
N GLY A 216 -2.12 -17.26 20.23
CA GLY A 216 -3.29 -18.03 20.63
C GLY A 216 -4.60 -17.58 19.98
N GLU A 217 -4.54 -16.69 18.99
CA GLU A 217 -5.69 -16.27 18.18
C GLU A 217 -5.65 -16.96 16.81
N SER A 218 -6.79 -17.57 16.43
CA SER A 218 -6.93 -18.30 15.15
C SER A 218 -7.24 -17.32 14.02
N LEU A 219 -6.38 -17.32 13.03
CA LEU A 219 -6.45 -16.40 11.90
C LEU A 219 -6.62 -17.14 10.57
N VAL A 220 -7.32 -16.51 9.64
CA VAL A 220 -7.21 -16.81 8.21
C VAL A 220 -6.46 -15.65 7.56
N VAL A 221 -5.31 -15.96 6.96
CA VAL A 221 -4.43 -14.96 6.33
C VAL A 221 -4.55 -15.06 4.81
N ILE A 222 -4.98 -13.97 4.17
CA ILE A 222 -5.04 -13.87 2.71
C ILE A 222 -3.85 -13.04 2.26
N THR A 223 -2.93 -13.67 1.51
CA THR A 223 -1.76 -12.98 0.92
C THR A 223 -2.00 -12.74 -0.56
N VAL A 224 -1.90 -11.49 -1.00
CA VAL A 224 -2.08 -11.09 -2.40
C VAL A 224 -0.79 -10.46 -2.92
N LYS A 225 -0.24 -11.00 -4.02
CA LYS A 225 0.94 -10.46 -4.71
C LYS A 225 0.57 -10.06 -6.12
N GLY A 226 1.07 -8.90 -6.58
CA GLY A 226 0.81 -8.42 -7.93
C GLY A 226 1.76 -7.29 -8.34
N ASN A 227 1.71 -6.91 -9.61
CA ASN A 227 2.54 -5.84 -10.15
C ASN A 227 2.14 -4.46 -9.62
N ALA A 228 0.85 -4.22 -9.49
CA ALA A 228 0.26 -2.99 -8.96
C ALA A 228 -1.20 -3.24 -8.55
N PHE A 229 -1.75 -2.37 -7.71
CA PHE A 229 -3.13 -2.48 -7.25
C PHE A 229 -3.88 -1.15 -7.47
N LEU A 230 -5.18 -1.26 -7.73
CA LEU A 230 -6.10 -0.14 -7.78
C LEU A 230 -6.57 0.24 -6.38
N HIS A 231 -7.17 1.41 -6.23
CA HIS A 231 -7.73 1.88 -4.97
C HIS A 231 -8.76 0.88 -4.42
N SER A 232 -8.59 0.46 -3.18
CA SER A 232 -9.41 -0.54 -2.48
C SER A 232 -9.45 -1.93 -3.11
N MET A 233 -8.65 -2.21 -4.14
CA MET A 233 -8.71 -3.48 -4.88
C MET A 233 -8.53 -4.70 -3.98
N VAL A 234 -7.50 -4.74 -3.15
CA VAL A 234 -7.23 -5.88 -2.28
C VAL A 234 -8.36 -6.09 -1.26
N ARG A 235 -8.89 -5.01 -0.68
CA ARG A 235 -10.02 -5.09 0.26
C ARG A 235 -11.29 -5.62 -0.38
N THR A 236 -11.57 -5.24 -1.63
CA THR A 236 -12.73 -5.75 -2.39
C THR A 236 -12.52 -7.22 -2.78
N ILE A 237 -11.30 -7.63 -3.15
CA ILE A 237 -10.95 -9.04 -3.37
C ILE A 237 -11.24 -9.84 -2.09
N VAL A 238 -10.71 -9.40 -0.95
CA VAL A 238 -10.91 -10.08 0.35
C VAL A 238 -12.39 -10.19 0.70
N GLY A 239 -13.17 -9.11 0.59
CA GLY A 239 -14.60 -9.14 0.90
C GLY A 239 -15.37 -10.10 -0.01
N SER A 240 -14.97 -10.20 -1.29
CA SER A 240 -15.55 -11.16 -2.23
C SER A 240 -15.19 -12.61 -1.89
N LEU A 241 -13.92 -12.88 -1.52
CA LEU A 241 -13.50 -14.21 -1.07
C LEU A 241 -14.19 -14.61 0.25
N VAL A 242 -14.38 -13.68 1.17
CA VAL A 242 -15.13 -13.92 2.42
C VAL A 242 -16.60 -14.26 2.15
N ALA A 243 -17.24 -13.64 1.16
CA ALA A 243 -18.60 -14.00 0.76
C ALA A 243 -18.69 -15.46 0.27
N VAL A 244 -17.66 -15.93 -0.44
CA VAL A 244 -17.53 -17.34 -0.83
C VAL A 244 -17.28 -18.21 0.39
N GLY A 245 -16.31 -17.88 1.26
CA GLY A 245 -15.99 -18.64 2.46
C GLY A 245 -17.14 -18.75 3.47
N ARG A 246 -18.09 -17.80 3.45
CA ARG A 246 -19.34 -17.85 4.21
C ARG A 246 -20.42 -18.72 3.53
N GLY A 247 -20.18 -19.30 2.37
CA GLY A 247 -21.16 -20.05 1.58
C GLY A 247 -22.26 -19.18 0.95
N GLN A 248 -22.11 -17.84 0.94
CA GLN A 248 -23.09 -16.92 0.34
C GLN A 248 -23.02 -16.91 -1.18
N ARG A 249 -21.86 -17.27 -1.73
CA ARG A 249 -21.57 -17.37 -3.17
C ARG A 249 -20.74 -18.61 -3.45
N LYS A 250 -20.90 -19.15 -4.68
CA LYS A 250 -20.02 -20.23 -5.16
C LYS A 250 -18.68 -19.65 -5.65
N PRO A 251 -17.60 -20.44 -5.72
CA PRO A 251 -16.29 -19.96 -6.20
C PRO A 251 -16.33 -19.33 -7.60
N GLU A 252 -17.14 -19.88 -8.52
CA GLU A 252 -17.27 -19.44 -9.91
C GLU A 252 -17.81 -17.99 -10.02
N TRP A 253 -18.55 -17.52 -9.01
CA TRP A 253 -19.06 -16.14 -8.96
C TRP A 253 -17.96 -15.10 -9.13
N ILE A 254 -16.72 -15.38 -8.72
CA ILE A 254 -15.58 -14.46 -8.91
C ILE A 254 -15.29 -14.22 -10.39
N SER A 255 -15.45 -15.21 -11.26
CA SER A 255 -15.34 -15.03 -12.72
C SER A 255 -16.43 -14.09 -13.24
N GLU A 256 -17.67 -14.28 -12.80
CA GLU A 256 -18.80 -13.41 -13.18
C GLU A 256 -18.55 -11.96 -12.74
N VAL A 257 -17.96 -11.76 -11.56
CA VAL A 257 -17.58 -10.42 -11.05
C VAL A 257 -16.52 -9.77 -11.93
N LEU A 258 -15.49 -10.52 -12.37
CA LEU A 258 -14.46 -9.99 -13.29
C LEU A 258 -15.11 -9.56 -14.62
N GLU A 259 -15.94 -10.39 -15.20
CA GLU A 259 -16.61 -10.15 -16.49
C GLU A 259 -17.57 -8.95 -16.43
N ALA A 260 -18.23 -8.73 -15.30
CA ALA A 260 -19.20 -7.67 -15.11
C ALA A 260 -18.60 -6.25 -15.23
N ARG A 261 -17.31 -6.06 -14.98
CA ARG A 261 -16.62 -4.75 -14.99
C ARG A 261 -17.38 -3.64 -14.23
N ASN A 262 -18.06 -4.05 -13.17
CA ASN A 262 -18.92 -3.21 -12.37
C ASN A 262 -18.68 -3.45 -10.87
N ARG A 263 -18.34 -2.40 -10.11
CA ARG A 263 -18.07 -2.47 -8.66
C ARG A 263 -19.24 -3.09 -7.87
N SER A 264 -20.47 -2.86 -8.28
CA SER A 264 -21.66 -3.37 -7.59
C SER A 264 -21.83 -4.90 -7.71
N ALA A 265 -21.13 -5.56 -8.64
CA ALA A 265 -21.14 -7.01 -8.77
C ALA A 265 -20.24 -7.68 -7.75
N ALA A 266 -19.21 -7.00 -7.24
CA ALA A 266 -18.26 -7.55 -6.28
C ALA A 266 -18.80 -7.48 -4.84
N GLY A 267 -18.14 -8.21 -3.93
CA GLY A 267 -18.42 -8.21 -2.52
C GLY A 267 -18.19 -6.87 -1.82
N GLU A 268 -18.48 -6.85 -0.53
CA GLU A 268 -18.21 -5.69 0.33
C GLU A 268 -16.72 -5.31 0.35
N ASN A 269 -16.43 -4.08 0.72
CA ASN A 269 -15.04 -3.66 0.92
C ASN A 269 -14.62 -4.08 2.34
N ALA A 270 -13.73 -5.07 2.45
CA ALA A 270 -13.27 -5.55 3.75
C ALA A 270 -12.72 -4.41 4.63
N PRO A 271 -12.90 -4.45 5.96
CA PRO A 271 -12.42 -3.41 6.89
C PRO A 271 -10.93 -3.08 6.69
N ALA A 272 -10.56 -1.81 6.82
CA ALA A 272 -9.19 -1.35 6.54
C ALA A 272 -8.17 -1.94 7.51
N GLN A 273 -8.53 -2.06 8.79
CA GLN A 273 -7.64 -2.53 9.86
C GLN A 273 -7.12 -3.96 9.68
N GLY A 274 -7.76 -4.80 8.86
CA GLY A 274 -7.24 -6.14 8.56
C GLY A 274 -6.14 -6.13 7.50
N LEU A 275 -5.95 -5.02 6.76
CA LEU A 275 -5.04 -4.95 5.63
C LEU A 275 -3.69 -4.37 6.03
N VAL A 276 -2.61 -5.07 5.65
CA VAL A 276 -1.23 -4.64 5.84
C VAL A 276 -0.49 -4.65 4.50
N PHE A 277 0.08 -3.52 4.10
CA PHE A 277 1.10 -3.46 3.06
C PHE A 277 2.34 -4.17 3.57
N TRP A 278 2.59 -5.40 3.06
CA TRP A 278 3.54 -6.31 3.70
C TRP A 278 4.97 -6.06 3.25
N ARG A 279 5.18 -5.96 1.94
CA ARG A 279 6.48 -5.66 1.32
C ARG A 279 6.36 -5.27 -0.14
N VAL A 280 7.45 -4.73 -0.67
CA VAL A 280 7.65 -4.43 -2.08
C VAL A 280 8.98 -5.00 -2.56
N SER A 281 9.05 -5.44 -3.81
CA SER A 281 10.28 -5.94 -4.44
C SER A 281 10.64 -5.10 -5.66
N TYR A 282 11.94 -5.02 -5.90
CA TYR A 282 12.56 -4.30 -7.01
C TYR A 282 13.48 -5.26 -7.75
N GLU A 283 13.30 -5.44 -9.06
CA GLU A 283 14.04 -6.43 -9.87
C GLU A 283 14.08 -7.84 -9.24
N GLY A 284 12.94 -8.26 -8.66
CA GLY A 284 12.80 -9.54 -7.96
C GLY A 284 13.48 -9.60 -6.59
N LYS A 285 14.15 -8.52 -6.14
CA LYS A 285 14.85 -8.44 -4.85
C LYS A 285 14.13 -7.48 -3.90
N ARG A 286 14.35 -7.69 -2.61
CA ARG A 286 13.93 -6.75 -1.57
C ARG A 286 15.02 -5.68 -1.41
N VAL A 287 14.65 -4.39 -1.50
CA VAL A 287 15.63 -3.27 -1.42
C VAL A 287 16.30 -3.19 -0.04
N HIS A 288 15.57 -3.52 1.00
CA HIS A 288 16.03 -3.50 2.39
C HIS A 288 16.03 -4.92 2.97
N ASP A 289 16.69 -5.86 2.29
CA ASP A 289 16.81 -7.23 2.79
C ASP A 289 17.79 -7.28 3.97
N PRO A 290 17.35 -7.68 5.17
CA PRO A 290 18.23 -7.77 6.33
C PRO A 290 19.35 -8.81 6.18
N LEU A 291 19.22 -9.73 5.21
CA LEU A 291 20.25 -10.75 4.91
C LEU A 291 21.37 -10.23 3.98
N LEU A 292 21.24 -9.01 3.45
CA LEU A 292 22.23 -8.37 2.59
C LEU A 292 23.10 -7.35 3.36
N ARG A 293 23.11 -7.39 4.69
CA ARG A 293 23.97 -6.57 5.56
C ARG A 293 25.26 -7.28 5.89
#